data_8c6843884570874cfd0cc2cacd118f4c
#
_entry.id   8c6843884570874cfd0cc2cacd118f4c
#
_cell.length_a   1.000
_cell.length_b   1.000
_cell.length_c   1.000
_cell.angle_alpha   90.00
_cell.angle_beta   90.00
_cell.angle_gamma   90.00
#
_symmetry.space_group_name_H-M   'P 1'
#
loop_
_entity.id
_entity.type
_entity.pdbx_description
1 polymer ?
#
loop_
_entity_poly.entity_id
_entity_poly.type
_entity_poly.pdbx_seq_one_letter_code
_entity_poly.pdbx_strand_id
1 'polypeptide(L)'
;MRRIAIIVTLVMSLALQAQDYARMGERSIIGSARYVGMSGAMSAIGGDASAAHDNIAGLGLYRRSEAMLSTDITHAKPLTRWTLSQASFVLSLPVINPDSKIKFHNLMIAYRRLHSYSREYYVSGGSSPSLGALIENADVEWDIPFCTDAYNTGYDLRLRESGGIHAFDFGWAANISDQWYVGAALDVQAYSMSANAAYREVFSSKIGVDGSNYYNTNETSVLYNGVGASLAAGVIYRPLRWLRIGTGIETPTVGHLITATSGTLTAHTDSVRMSYAPEGSNRDKQFHQPLHSSSSVAFQIGAYGMIALQYDLYYQPKEALQHSLRAGIEVIPILGMYINAGYAFESPFKQLNTVVPMDPTFNRQDTYFMYPNHTHYASFAIGYRGDHVMVQAAYQYSRNSRDLYAHEGMLPTTYNQDIHRVVVTLGWHN
;
A
#
# COMPACT_ATOMS: atom_id res chain seq x y z
N MET A 1 -22.20 -35.20 -5.03
CA MET A 1 -20.98 -34.69 -5.68
C MET A 1 -21.18 -33.28 -6.28
N ARG A 2 -22.13 -33.04 -7.17
CA ARG A 2 -22.34 -31.69 -7.78
C ARG A 2 -22.57 -30.54 -6.77
N ARG A 3 -23.24 -30.78 -5.64
CA ARG A 3 -23.50 -29.75 -4.60
C ARG A 3 -22.26 -29.46 -3.73
N ILE A 4 -21.38 -30.43 -3.55
CA ILE A 4 -20.12 -30.27 -2.82
C ILE A 4 -19.14 -29.47 -3.70
N ALA A 5 -19.09 -29.75 -5.01
CA ALA A 5 -18.30 -28.99 -5.97
C ALA A 5 -18.70 -27.50 -6.01
N ILE A 6 -20.02 -27.20 -6.00
CA ILE A 6 -20.52 -25.82 -5.99
C ILE A 6 -20.14 -25.10 -4.69
N ILE A 7 -20.19 -25.77 -3.54
CA ILE A 7 -19.80 -25.16 -2.25
C ILE A 7 -18.29 -24.93 -2.21
N VAL A 8 -17.48 -25.87 -2.71
CA VAL A 8 -16.03 -25.72 -2.82
C VAL A 8 -15.68 -24.57 -3.76
N THR A 9 -16.32 -24.47 -4.93
CA THR A 9 -16.10 -23.38 -5.89
C THR A 9 -16.49 -22.02 -5.31
N LEU A 10 -17.56 -21.96 -4.50
CA LEU A 10 -17.99 -20.71 -3.85
C LEU A 10 -17.02 -20.26 -2.75
N VAL A 11 -16.47 -21.20 -1.98
CA VAL A 11 -15.46 -20.92 -0.95
C VAL A 11 -14.13 -20.53 -1.58
N MET A 12 -13.75 -21.16 -2.69
CA MET A 12 -12.53 -20.85 -3.45
C MET A 12 -12.56 -19.44 -4.08
N SER A 13 -13.71 -19.03 -4.62
CA SER A 13 -13.85 -17.67 -5.18
C SER A 13 -13.73 -16.55 -4.13
N LEU A 14 -14.09 -16.84 -2.87
CA LEU A 14 -13.96 -15.89 -1.76
C LEU A 14 -12.50 -15.72 -1.29
N ALA A 15 -11.69 -16.78 -1.34
CA ALA A 15 -10.29 -16.74 -0.91
C ALA A 15 -9.39 -15.95 -1.89
N LEU A 16 -9.61 -16.09 -3.20
CA LEU A 16 -8.91 -15.30 -4.24
C LEU A 16 -9.23 -13.80 -4.17
N GLN A 17 -10.44 -13.45 -3.71
CA GLN A 17 -10.82 -12.06 -3.49
C GLN A 17 -10.03 -11.42 -2.33
N ALA A 18 -9.75 -12.18 -1.27
CA ALA A 18 -9.06 -11.67 -0.07
C ALA A 18 -7.64 -11.18 -0.37
N GLN A 19 -6.89 -11.84 -1.27
CA GLN A 19 -5.55 -11.40 -1.64
C GLN A 19 -5.57 -10.06 -2.39
N ASP A 20 -6.48 -9.86 -3.33
CA ASP A 20 -6.59 -8.63 -4.10
C ASP A 20 -6.98 -7.46 -3.19
N TYR A 21 -7.89 -7.69 -2.25
CA TYR A 21 -8.31 -6.66 -1.27
C TYR A 21 -7.19 -6.28 -0.31
N ALA A 22 -6.41 -7.26 0.19
CA ALA A 22 -5.27 -6.99 1.05
C ALA A 22 -4.24 -6.09 0.33
N ARG A 23 -3.97 -6.35 -0.95
CA ARG A 23 -3.04 -5.54 -1.75
C ARG A 23 -3.58 -4.14 -2.02
N MET A 24 -4.88 -4.01 -2.30
CA MET A 24 -5.53 -2.70 -2.48
C MET A 24 -5.59 -1.89 -1.19
N GLY A 25 -5.52 -2.53 -0.03
CA GLY A 25 -5.45 -1.89 1.29
C GLY A 25 -4.05 -1.45 1.71
N GLU A 26 -2.99 -1.80 0.96
CA GLU A 26 -1.63 -1.41 1.32
C GLU A 26 -1.47 0.11 1.33
N ARG A 27 -0.91 0.64 2.41
CA ARG A 27 -0.57 2.05 2.58
C ARG A 27 0.93 2.19 2.77
N SER A 28 1.47 3.34 2.45
CA SER A 28 2.88 3.66 2.67
C SER A 28 2.99 5.04 3.30
N ILE A 29 4.03 5.27 4.09
CA ILE A 29 4.31 6.60 4.64
C ILE A 29 4.85 7.49 3.52
N ILE A 30 3.95 8.18 2.81
CA ILE A 30 4.21 9.06 1.66
C ILE A 30 3.54 10.40 1.93
N GLY A 31 4.23 11.51 1.62
CA GLY A 31 3.71 12.85 1.83
C GLY A 31 4.80 13.90 1.80
N SER A 32 4.65 14.94 2.61
CA SER A 32 5.66 15.99 2.80
C SER A 32 6.93 15.43 3.44
N ALA A 33 8.06 16.11 3.22
CA ALA A 33 9.31 15.71 3.86
C ALA A 33 9.22 15.75 5.39
N ARG A 34 8.47 16.69 5.98
CA ARG A 34 8.21 16.76 7.42
C ARG A 34 7.44 15.52 7.90
N TYR A 35 6.36 15.15 7.23
CA TYR A 35 5.55 13.97 7.55
C TYR A 35 6.37 12.68 7.45
N VAL A 36 7.12 12.53 6.35
CA VAL A 36 8.01 11.37 6.14
C VAL A 36 9.12 11.34 7.18
N GLY A 37 9.73 12.49 7.51
CA GLY A 37 10.78 12.60 8.53
C GLY A 37 10.33 12.18 9.93
N MET A 38 9.05 12.39 10.25
CA MET A 38 8.41 11.92 11.50
C MET A 38 7.92 10.46 11.40
N SER A 39 8.24 9.74 10.33
CA SER A 39 7.69 8.41 10.01
C SER A 39 6.15 8.36 10.14
N GLY A 40 5.47 9.45 9.77
CA GLY A 40 4.01 9.57 9.81
C GLY A 40 3.40 9.80 11.19
N ALA A 41 4.17 9.95 12.27
CA ALA A 41 3.65 10.14 13.63
C ALA A 41 3.14 11.58 13.86
N MET A 42 2.14 12.04 13.09
CA MET A 42 1.69 13.42 13.07
C MET A 42 0.20 13.63 13.29
N SER A 43 -0.57 12.59 13.60
CA SER A 43 -2.03 12.65 13.73
C SER A 43 -2.51 13.59 14.86
N ALA A 44 -1.76 13.72 15.98
CA ALA A 44 -2.04 14.72 17.04
C ALA A 44 -1.25 16.04 16.86
N ILE A 45 -0.17 16.02 16.06
CA ILE A 45 0.62 17.23 15.79
C ILE A 45 -0.16 18.15 14.83
N GLY A 46 -0.63 17.61 13.71
CA GLY A 46 -1.31 18.36 12.66
C GLY A 46 -0.48 19.47 12.02
N GLY A 47 -1.12 20.40 11.32
CA GLY A 47 -0.45 21.53 10.66
C GLY A 47 0.46 21.07 9.50
N ASP A 48 0.11 19.96 8.86
CA ASP A 48 0.70 19.43 7.65
C ASP A 48 -0.40 18.70 6.86
N ALA A 49 -0.55 19.02 5.58
CA ALA A 49 -1.61 18.45 4.75
C ALA A 49 -1.47 16.92 4.58
N SER A 50 -0.25 16.37 4.69
CA SER A 50 -0.04 14.93 4.66
C SER A 50 -0.62 14.22 5.88
N ALA A 51 -0.54 14.85 7.07
CA ALA A 51 -1.07 14.32 8.31
C ALA A 51 -2.60 14.32 8.37
N ALA A 52 -3.26 15.12 7.52
CA ALA A 52 -4.71 15.22 7.45
C ALA A 52 -5.38 13.89 7.05
N HIS A 53 -4.64 12.99 6.39
CA HIS A 53 -5.12 11.65 6.09
C HIS A 53 -5.27 10.77 7.33
N ASP A 54 -4.30 10.83 8.24
CA ASP A 54 -4.38 10.07 9.48
C ASP A 54 -5.41 10.71 10.43
N ASN A 55 -5.49 12.06 10.42
CA ASN A 55 -6.46 12.81 11.21
C ASN A 55 -6.77 14.16 10.58
N ILE A 56 -7.92 14.27 9.95
CA ILE A 56 -8.36 15.49 9.25
C ILE A 56 -8.46 16.71 10.18
N ALA A 57 -8.68 16.52 11.49
CA ALA A 57 -8.71 17.61 12.47
C ALA A 57 -7.38 18.38 12.52
N GLY A 58 -6.28 17.77 12.08
CA GLY A 58 -4.97 18.41 11.94
C GLY A 58 -4.97 19.66 11.04
N LEU A 59 -5.90 19.79 10.12
CA LEU A 59 -6.13 21.01 9.34
C LEU A 59 -6.56 22.18 10.22
N GLY A 60 -7.26 21.95 11.31
CA GLY A 60 -7.70 23.00 12.25
C GLY A 60 -6.54 23.77 12.90
N LEU A 61 -5.31 23.28 12.79
CA LEU A 61 -4.11 23.93 13.31
C LEU A 61 -3.52 24.97 12.35
N TYR A 62 -3.95 25.03 11.10
CA TYR A 62 -3.52 26.06 10.16
C TYR A 62 -4.06 27.44 10.59
N ARG A 63 -3.18 28.44 10.49
CA ARG A 63 -3.46 29.84 10.77
C ARG A 63 -3.26 30.73 9.53
N ARG A 64 -2.64 30.20 8.52
CA ARG A 64 -2.35 30.81 7.23
C ARG A 64 -2.68 29.84 6.12
N SER A 65 -3.05 30.36 4.98
CA SER A 65 -3.23 29.54 3.78
C SER A 65 -1.88 29.05 3.28
N GLU A 66 -1.85 27.81 2.80
CA GLU A 66 -0.61 27.15 2.39
C GLU A 66 -0.82 26.33 1.12
N ALA A 67 0.09 26.45 0.17
CA ALA A 67 0.23 25.56 -0.97
C ALA A 67 1.50 24.74 -0.82
N MET A 68 1.46 23.44 -1.07
CA MET A 68 2.59 22.55 -0.89
C MET A 68 2.69 21.54 -2.03
N LEU A 69 3.91 21.31 -2.51
CA LEU A 69 4.27 20.32 -3.51
C LEU A 69 5.40 19.44 -3.00
N SER A 70 5.22 18.13 -3.05
CA SER A 70 6.22 17.17 -2.60
C SER A 70 6.49 16.14 -3.69
N THR A 71 7.77 15.88 -3.94
CA THR A 71 8.23 14.86 -4.88
C THR A 71 9.19 13.91 -4.20
N ASP A 72 9.27 12.66 -4.68
CA ASP A 72 10.19 11.69 -4.14
C ASP A 72 10.96 10.93 -5.23
N ILE A 73 12.19 10.58 -4.89
CA ILE A 73 12.98 9.58 -5.60
C ILE A 73 13.04 8.35 -4.72
N THR A 74 12.49 7.24 -5.22
CA THR A 74 12.49 5.96 -4.52
C THR A 74 13.37 4.97 -5.26
N HIS A 75 14.35 4.38 -4.55
CA HIS A 75 15.20 3.29 -5.02
C HIS A 75 14.84 2.00 -4.28
N ALA A 76 14.40 1.00 -5.04
CA ALA A 76 14.14 -0.38 -4.58
C ALA A 76 14.71 -1.31 -5.65
N LYS A 77 15.85 -1.97 -5.37
CA LYS A 77 16.56 -2.78 -6.38
C LYS A 77 15.63 -3.68 -7.18
N PRO A 78 15.76 -3.71 -8.51
CA PRO A 78 16.71 -2.97 -9.35
C PRO A 78 16.20 -1.59 -9.80
N LEU A 79 15.03 -1.12 -9.33
CA LEU A 79 14.31 0.01 -9.87
C LEU A 79 14.61 1.32 -9.10
N THR A 80 14.74 2.42 -9.86
CA THR A 80 14.74 3.78 -9.31
C THR A 80 13.66 4.59 -10.03
N ARG A 81 12.84 5.32 -9.27
CA ARG A 81 11.74 6.11 -9.81
C ARG A 81 11.64 7.47 -9.15
N TRP A 82 11.33 8.46 -9.97
CA TRP A 82 10.89 9.77 -9.53
C TRP A 82 9.38 9.87 -9.64
N THR A 83 8.73 10.43 -8.61
CA THR A 83 7.28 10.51 -8.56
C THR A 83 6.79 11.73 -7.79
N LEU A 84 5.58 12.17 -8.12
CA LEU A 84 4.85 13.15 -7.32
C LEU A 84 4.26 12.45 -6.09
N SER A 85 4.66 12.88 -4.89
CA SER A 85 4.15 12.33 -3.63
C SER A 85 2.84 12.98 -3.23
N GLN A 86 2.78 14.33 -3.33
CA GLN A 86 1.65 15.13 -2.89
C GLN A 86 1.66 16.52 -3.57
N ALA A 87 0.47 17.06 -3.80
CA ALA A 87 0.20 18.46 -4.08
C ALA A 87 -1.03 18.87 -3.27
N SER A 88 -0.95 19.95 -2.49
CA SER A 88 -2.05 20.36 -1.62
C SER A 88 -2.19 21.87 -1.54
N PHE A 89 -3.42 22.31 -1.33
CA PHE A 89 -3.76 23.69 -1.01
C PHE A 89 -4.70 23.70 0.20
N VAL A 90 -4.30 24.46 1.22
CA VAL A 90 -5.09 24.70 2.42
C VAL A 90 -5.45 26.16 2.48
N LEU A 91 -6.75 26.45 2.51
CA LEU A 91 -7.31 27.80 2.70
C LEU A 91 -7.69 27.98 4.15
N SER A 92 -7.05 28.93 4.85
CA SER A 92 -7.34 29.23 6.25
C SER A 92 -8.18 30.51 6.35
N LEU A 93 -9.36 30.38 6.89
CA LEU A 93 -10.36 31.43 7.02
C LEU A 93 -10.54 31.80 8.50
N PRO A 94 -10.03 32.95 8.97
CA PRO A 94 -10.26 33.40 10.34
C PRO A 94 -11.72 33.84 10.54
N VAL A 95 -12.28 33.52 11.67
CA VAL A 95 -13.61 33.99 12.07
C VAL A 95 -13.47 35.36 12.75
N ILE A 96 -14.08 36.36 12.15
CA ILE A 96 -13.93 37.79 12.58
C ILE A 96 -14.75 38.09 13.85
N ASN A 97 -15.81 37.31 14.16
CA ASN A 97 -16.63 37.53 15.33
C ASN A 97 -15.83 37.22 16.61
N PRO A 98 -15.58 38.25 17.50
CA PRO A 98 -14.80 38.07 18.72
C PRO A 98 -15.43 37.10 19.72
N ASP A 99 -16.78 37.02 19.74
CA ASP A 99 -17.55 36.15 20.67
C ASP A 99 -17.62 34.70 20.20
N SER A 100 -17.17 34.43 18.98
CA SER A 100 -17.16 33.08 18.44
C SER A 100 -16.14 32.20 19.13
N LYS A 101 -16.56 31.02 19.53
CA LYS A 101 -15.65 29.96 19.99
C LYS A 101 -14.85 29.37 18.83
N ILE A 102 -15.36 29.42 17.61
CA ILE A 102 -14.64 29.00 16.42
C ILE A 102 -13.70 30.13 16.00
N LYS A 103 -12.41 29.83 15.93
CA LYS A 103 -11.36 30.80 15.55
C LYS A 103 -11.00 30.74 14.07
N PHE A 104 -11.04 29.55 13.50
CA PHE A 104 -10.70 29.33 12.08
C PHE A 104 -11.58 28.23 11.49
N HIS A 105 -11.92 28.39 10.22
CA HIS A 105 -12.34 27.32 9.32
C HIS A 105 -11.24 27.11 8.30
N ASN A 106 -10.81 25.88 8.11
CA ASN A 106 -9.79 25.51 7.14
C ASN A 106 -10.38 24.54 6.12
N LEU A 107 -10.12 24.81 4.84
CA LEU A 107 -10.53 23.97 3.71
C LEU A 107 -9.28 23.42 3.04
N MET A 108 -9.33 22.19 2.57
CA MET A 108 -8.22 21.55 1.88
C MET A 108 -8.70 20.89 0.60
N ILE A 109 -7.89 21.04 -0.45
CA ILE A 109 -7.90 20.18 -1.62
C ILE A 109 -6.49 19.63 -1.75
N ALA A 110 -6.36 18.30 -1.85
CA ALA A 110 -5.06 17.67 -1.99
C ALA A 110 -5.11 16.49 -2.95
N TYR A 111 -4.03 16.32 -3.70
CA TYR A 111 -3.65 15.10 -4.36
C TYR A 111 -2.52 14.46 -3.56
N ARG A 112 -2.57 13.15 -3.38
CA ARG A 112 -1.48 12.38 -2.79
C ARG A 112 -1.44 10.96 -3.32
N ARG A 113 -0.26 10.38 -3.28
CA ARG A 113 -0.06 8.98 -3.54
C ARG A 113 -0.09 8.20 -2.22
N LEU A 114 -0.94 7.18 -2.14
CA LEU A 114 -1.09 6.35 -0.95
C LEU A 114 -0.13 5.17 -0.93
N HIS A 115 0.09 4.57 -2.11
CA HIS A 115 0.97 3.41 -2.27
C HIS A 115 1.59 3.36 -3.66
N SER A 116 2.73 2.68 -3.78
CA SER A 116 3.41 2.42 -5.06
C SER A 116 3.71 0.94 -5.19
N TYR A 117 3.17 0.31 -6.24
CA TYR A 117 3.42 -1.10 -6.57
C TYR A 117 4.69 -1.34 -7.38
N SER A 118 5.42 -0.29 -7.73
CA SER A 118 6.60 -0.37 -8.60
C SER A 118 7.73 -1.19 -8.00
N ARG A 119 7.68 -2.51 -8.20
CA ARG A 119 8.61 -3.50 -7.63
C ARG A 119 8.90 -4.60 -8.62
N GLU A 120 10.03 -5.25 -8.42
CA GLU A 120 10.43 -6.45 -9.14
C GLU A 120 10.91 -7.49 -8.15
N TYR A 121 10.44 -8.72 -8.31
CA TYR A 121 10.80 -9.86 -7.48
C TYR A 121 11.37 -10.95 -8.37
N TYR A 122 12.41 -11.58 -7.90
CA TYR A 122 13.00 -12.76 -8.51
C TYR A 122 13.21 -13.82 -7.43
N VAL A 123 12.62 -14.98 -7.65
CA VAL A 123 12.75 -16.12 -6.75
C VAL A 123 13.11 -17.34 -7.59
N SER A 124 14.07 -18.11 -7.12
CA SER A 124 14.43 -19.40 -7.74
C SER A 124 14.69 -20.42 -6.64
N GLY A 125 14.43 -21.66 -6.93
CA GLY A 125 14.62 -22.75 -6.00
C GLY A 125 14.96 -24.08 -6.69
N GLY A 126 15.30 -25.06 -5.87
CA GLY A 126 15.49 -26.43 -6.29
C GLY A 126 14.18 -27.21 -6.43
N SER A 127 14.23 -28.53 -6.25
CA SER A 127 13.07 -29.41 -6.36
C SER A 127 11.90 -28.95 -5.48
N SER A 128 10.72 -28.86 -6.09
CA SER A 128 9.47 -28.46 -5.45
C SER A 128 8.30 -29.16 -6.13
N PRO A 129 7.08 -29.17 -5.50
CA PRO A 129 5.88 -29.64 -6.16
C PRO A 129 5.71 -28.97 -7.54
N SER A 130 5.30 -29.71 -8.54
CA SER A 130 5.17 -29.24 -9.92
C SER A 130 3.84 -28.52 -10.14
N LEU A 131 3.85 -27.40 -10.89
CA LEU A 131 2.65 -26.75 -11.39
C LEU A 131 1.89 -27.66 -12.37
N GLY A 132 2.62 -28.41 -13.23
CA GLY A 132 2.01 -29.34 -14.18
C GLY A 132 1.19 -30.41 -13.47
N ALA A 133 1.69 -30.99 -12.39
CA ALA A 133 0.96 -31.99 -11.59
C ALA A 133 -0.29 -31.38 -10.92
N LEU A 134 -0.23 -30.11 -10.49
CA LEU A 134 -1.42 -29.44 -9.95
C LEU A 134 -2.50 -29.24 -11.01
N ILE A 135 -2.10 -28.86 -12.22
CA ILE A 135 -3.02 -28.68 -13.36
C ILE A 135 -3.69 -30.00 -13.72
N GLU A 136 -2.93 -31.11 -13.80
CA GLU A 136 -3.47 -32.43 -14.08
C GLU A 136 -4.49 -32.90 -13.03
N ASN A 137 -4.20 -32.65 -11.75
CA ASN A 137 -5.10 -33.01 -10.66
C ASN A 137 -6.38 -32.14 -10.56
N ALA A 138 -6.43 -31.03 -11.29
CA ALA A 138 -7.57 -30.12 -11.26
C ALA A 138 -8.76 -30.54 -12.13
N ASP A 139 -8.73 -31.75 -12.74
CA ASP A 139 -9.80 -32.32 -13.58
C ASP A 139 -10.17 -31.43 -14.79
N VAL A 140 -9.22 -30.67 -15.30
CA VAL A 140 -9.38 -29.82 -16.49
C VAL A 140 -8.83 -30.59 -17.68
N GLU A 141 -9.66 -30.91 -18.65
CA GLU A 141 -9.22 -31.48 -19.94
C GLU A 141 -8.38 -30.43 -20.70
N TRP A 142 -7.09 -30.63 -20.69
CA TRP A 142 -6.13 -29.81 -21.44
C TRP A 142 -5.54 -30.67 -22.56
N ASP A 143 -5.68 -30.23 -23.79
CA ASP A 143 -5.03 -30.86 -24.95
C ASP A 143 -3.52 -30.54 -25.05
N ILE A 144 -2.88 -30.22 -23.91
CA ILE A 144 -1.47 -29.82 -23.90
C ILE A 144 -0.67 -30.87 -23.11
N PRO A 145 0.40 -31.43 -23.68
CA PRO A 145 1.25 -32.38 -23.00
C PRO A 145 2.20 -31.65 -22.02
N PHE A 146 1.69 -31.24 -20.86
CA PHE A 146 2.53 -30.75 -19.78
C PHE A 146 3.42 -31.87 -19.23
N CYS A 147 4.57 -31.48 -18.68
CA CYS A 147 5.26 -32.37 -17.78
C CYS A 147 4.53 -32.37 -16.45
N THR A 148 3.94 -33.52 -16.12
CA THR A 148 3.07 -33.71 -14.94
C THR A 148 3.76 -34.50 -13.83
N ASP A 149 5.10 -34.63 -13.88
CA ASP A 149 5.85 -35.21 -12.76
C ASP A 149 5.50 -34.48 -11.48
N ALA A 150 5.31 -35.21 -10.39
CA ALA A 150 4.88 -34.65 -9.10
C ALA A 150 5.82 -33.56 -8.56
N TYR A 151 7.11 -33.63 -8.93
CA TYR A 151 8.13 -32.67 -8.53
C TYR A 151 8.95 -32.22 -9.73
N ASN A 152 9.22 -30.93 -9.79
CA ASN A 152 10.24 -30.34 -10.67
C ASN A 152 11.63 -30.53 -10.06
N THR A 153 12.69 -30.25 -10.83
CA THR A 153 14.09 -30.26 -10.36
C THR A 153 14.62 -28.85 -10.06
N GLY A 154 13.89 -27.84 -10.51
CA GLY A 154 14.18 -26.44 -10.27
C GLY A 154 13.10 -25.54 -10.83
N TYR A 155 12.98 -24.34 -10.25
CA TYR A 155 12.03 -23.33 -10.72
C TYR A 155 12.61 -21.92 -10.61
N ASP A 156 12.07 -21.03 -11.40
CA ASP A 156 12.24 -19.59 -11.25
C ASP A 156 10.90 -18.85 -11.45
N LEU A 157 10.71 -17.78 -10.67
CA LEU A 157 9.60 -16.84 -10.79
C LEU A 157 10.15 -15.43 -10.88
N ARG A 158 9.75 -14.71 -11.91
CA ARG A 158 9.95 -13.27 -12.06
C ARG A 158 8.61 -12.58 -11.98
N LEU A 159 8.48 -11.64 -11.07
CA LEU A 159 7.27 -10.84 -10.91
C LEU A 159 7.64 -9.37 -10.99
N ARG A 160 7.03 -8.65 -11.92
CA ARG A 160 7.18 -7.21 -12.06
C ARG A 160 5.83 -6.53 -11.85
N GLU A 161 5.80 -5.63 -10.89
CA GLU A 161 4.65 -4.84 -10.55
C GLU A 161 4.88 -3.36 -10.88
N SER A 162 3.81 -2.66 -11.28
CA SER A 162 3.82 -1.23 -11.53
C SER A 162 2.46 -0.61 -11.19
N GLY A 163 2.44 0.72 -11.07
CA GLY A 163 1.22 1.47 -10.72
C GLY A 163 1.22 1.95 -9.28
N GLY A 164 0.05 2.34 -8.79
CA GLY A 164 -0.12 2.88 -7.46
C GLY A 164 -1.56 3.15 -7.08
N ILE A 165 -1.73 3.60 -5.85
CA ILE A 165 -3.00 4.14 -5.33
C ILE A 165 -2.82 5.64 -5.17
N HIS A 166 -3.74 6.40 -5.75
CA HIS A 166 -3.77 7.85 -5.74
C HIS A 166 -5.05 8.32 -5.05
N ALA A 167 -4.99 9.39 -4.26
CA ALA A 167 -6.15 9.98 -3.60
C ALA A 167 -6.28 11.46 -3.93
N PHE A 168 -7.52 11.91 -4.02
CA PHE A 168 -7.94 13.30 -4.06
C PHE A 168 -8.79 13.56 -2.84
N ASP A 169 -8.31 14.41 -1.95
CA ASP A 169 -8.89 14.67 -0.66
C ASP A 169 -9.54 16.05 -0.64
N PHE A 170 -10.78 16.11 -0.15
CA PHE A 170 -11.54 17.34 0.08
C PHE A 170 -11.84 17.41 1.57
N GLY A 171 -11.15 18.29 2.26
CA GLY A 171 -11.18 18.37 3.72
C GLY A 171 -11.71 19.69 4.24
N TRP A 172 -12.37 19.63 5.39
CA TRP A 172 -12.75 20.76 6.21
C TRP A 172 -12.38 20.49 7.66
N ALA A 173 -11.88 21.51 8.33
CA ALA A 173 -11.69 21.47 9.78
C ALA A 173 -11.93 22.82 10.44
N ALA A 174 -12.32 22.79 11.71
CA ALA A 174 -12.51 23.95 12.54
C ALA A 174 -11.61 23.94 13.77
N ASN A 175 -11.14 25.12 14.14
CA ASN A 175 -10.47 25.37 15.39
C ASN A 175 -11.45 26.00 16.39
N ILE A 176 -11.67 25.33 17.51
CA ILE A 176 -12.59 25.77 18.55
C ILE A 176 -11.77 26.12 19.80
N SER A 177 -11.68 27.41 20.08
CA SER A 177 -11.03 27.99 21.28
C SER A 177 -9.56 27.57 21.46
N ASP A 178 -8.85 27.17 20.41
CA ASP A 178 -7.46 26.65 20.45
C ASP A 178 -7.28 25.40 21.33
N GLN A 179 -8.38 24.76 21.72
CA GLN A 179 -8.38 23.54 22.53
C GLN A 179 -8.92 22.34 21.76
N TRP A 180 -9.97 22.54 20.96
CA TRP A 180 -10.58 21.49 20.18
C TRP A 180 -10.41 21.80 18.70
N TYR A 181 -10.01 20.77 17.96
CA TYR A 181 -9.94 20.80 16.51
C TYR A 181 -10.75 19.63 16.01
N VAL A 182 -11.66 19.87 15.10
CA VAL A 182 -12.56 18.85 14.55
C VAL A 182 -12.55 18.97 13.04
N GLY A 183 -12.70 17.86 12.34
CA GLY A 183 -12.69 17.89 10.86
C GLY A 183 -13.39 16.70 10.26
N ALA A 184 -13.73 16.86 8.98
CA ALA A 184 -14.29 15.83 8.11
C ALA A 184 -13.70 15.96 6.72
N ALA A 185 -13.58 14.84 6.01
CA ALA A 185 -13.10 14.80 4.62
C ALA A 185 -13.87 13.77 3.81
N LEU A 186 -13.88 14.02 2.49
CA LEU A 186 -14.21 13.07 1.44
C LEU A 186 -12.91 12.74 0.72
N ASP A 187 -12.57 11.46 0.65
CA ASP A 187 -11.41 10.95 -0.07
C ASP A 187 -11.88 10.15 -1.28
N VAL A 188 -11.41 10.51 -2.46
CA VAL A 188 -11.67 9.80 -3.71
C VAL A 188 -10.38 9.14 -4.16
N GLN A 189 -10.39 7.82 -4.27
CA GLN A 189 -9.20 7.02 -4.55
C GLN A 189 -9.26 6.43 -5.95
N ALA A 190 -8.16 6.49 -6.68
CA ALA A 190 -7.95 5.86 -7.98
C ALA A 190 -6.89 4.77 -7.85
N TYR A 191 -7.19 3.59 -8.33
CA TYR A 191 -6.34 2.40 -8.30
C TYR A 191 -5.87 2.10 -9.71
N SER A 192 -4.59 1.91 -9.88
CA SER A 192 -4.01 1.40 -11.11
C SER A 192 -2.83 0.51 -10.76
N MET A 193 -2.90 -0.77 -11.12
CA MET A 193 -1.85 -1.72 -10.87
C MET A 193 -1.74 -2.67 -12.04
N SER A 194 -0.51 -2.96 -12.46
CA SER A 194 -0.19 -4.01 -13.42
C SER A 194 0.82 -4.95 -12.79
N ALA A 195 0.56 -6.25 -12.85
CA ALA A 195 1.46 -7.29 -12.42
C ALA A 195 1.73 -8.25 -13.58
N ASN A 196 3.00 -8.43 -13.92
CA ASN A 196 3.45 -9.37 -14.94
C ASN A 196 4.33 -10.42 -14.26
N ALA A 197 3.93 -11.67 -14.33
CA ALA A 197 4.64 -12.79 -13.77
C ALA A 197 5.08 -13.77 -14.85
N ALA A 198 6.28 -14.31 -14.71
CA ALA A 198 6.79 -15.40 -15.52
C ALA A 198 7.32 -16.48 -14.58
N TYR A 199 6.60 -17.58 -14.49
CA TYR A 199 7.00 -18.78 -13.76
C TYR A 199 7.54 -19.80 -14.73
N ARG A 200 8.64 -20.46 -14.38
CA ARG A 200 9.23 -21.55 -15.12
C ARG A 200 9.61 -22.66 -14.17
N GLU A 201 9.30 -23.90 -14.53
CA GLU A 201 9.79 -25.12 -13.87
C GLU A 201 10.51 -26.05 -14.84
N VAL A 202 11.53 -26.73 -14.37
CA VAL A 202 12.44 -27.55 -15.17
C VAL A 202 12.48 -28.97 -14.63
N PHE A 203 12.59 -29.96 -15.55
CA PHE A 203 12.66 -31.39 -15.26
C PHE A 203 13.92 -31.96 -15.87
N SER A 204 15.02 -31.92 -15.16
CA SER A 204 16.38 -32.25 -15.68
C SER A 204 16.59 -33.72 -16.03
N SER A 205 15.68 -34.62 -15.61
CA SER A 205 15.73 -36.06 -16.00
C SER A 205 15.21 -36.33 -17.41
N LYS A 206 14.62 -35.31 -18.06
CA LYS A 206 14.00 -35.40 -19.37
C LYS A 206 14.61 -34.37 -20.33
N ILE A 207 14.69 -34.68 -21.59
CA ILE A 207 15.27 -33.82 -22.63
C ILE A 207 14.21 -33.49 -23.67
N GLY A 208 14.01 -32.19 -23.94
CA GLY A 208 13.06 -31.67 -24.91
C GLY A 208 13.56 -31.71 -26.33
N VAL A 209 12.70 -31.30 -27.28
CA VAL A 209 12.94 -31.34 -28.74
C VAL A 209 14.18 -30.60 -29.24
N ASP A 210 14.63 -29.60 -28.53
CA ASP A 210 15.83 -28.80 -28.85
C ASP A 210 17.08 -29.26 -28.08
N GLY A 211 17.00 -30.36 -27.34
CA GLY A 211 18.08 -30.87 -26.50
C GLY A 211 18.17 -30.15 -25.13
N SER A 212 17.26 -29.24 -24.83
CA SER A 212 17.12 -28.64 -23.48
C SER A 212 16.33 -29.57 -22.55
N ASN A 213 16.37 -29.28 -21.24
CA ASN A 213 15.52 -29.99 -20.29
C ASN A 213 14.04 -29.71 -20.56
N TYR A 214 13.17 -30.67 -20.22
CA TYR A 214 11.73 -30.41 -20.18
C TYR A 214 11.43 -29.24 -19.26
N TYR A 215 10.52 -28.36 -19.69
CA TYR A 215 10.08 -27.27 -18.85
C TYR A 215 8.63 -26.87 -19.15
N ASN A 216 7.96 -26.40 -18.11
CA ASN A 216 6.69 -25.71 -18.20
C ASN A 216 6.92 -24.23 -17.89
N THR A 217 6.25 -23.34 -18.61
CA THR A 217 6.22 -21.92 -18.28
C THR A 217 4.79 -21.42 -18.16
N ASN A 218 4.56 -20.51 -17.21
CA ASN A 218 3.32 -19.77 -17.09
C ASN A 218 3.64 -18.27 -17.07
N GLU A 219 3.32 -17.59 -18.15
CA GLU A 219 3.46 -16.14 -18.27
C GLU A 219 2.09 -15.50 -18.08
N THR A 220 1.95 -14.59 -17.13
CA THR A 220 0.67 -13.97 -16.81
C THR A 220 0.78 -12.47 -16.70
N SER A 221 -0.29 -11.78 -17.09
CA SER A 221 -0.45 -10.35 -16.90
C SER A 221 -1.80 -10.07 -16.25
N VAL A 222 -1.77 -9.33 -15.15
CA VAL A 222 -2.96 -8.90 -14.42
C VAL A 222 -2.97 -7.38 -14.34
N LEU A 223 -4.08 -6.78 -14.75
CA LEU A 223 -4.30 -5.35 -14.70
C LEU A 223 -5.49 -5.06 -13.79
N TYR A 224 -5.28 -4.17 -12.84
CA TYR A 224 -6.31 -3.66 -11.94
C TYR A 224 -6.49 -2.17 -12.18
N ASN A 225 -7.72 -1.75 -12.45
CA ASN A 225 -8.10 -0.33 -12.52
C ASN A 225 -9.39 -0.13 -11.74
N GLY A 226 -9.44 0.91 -10.94
CA GLY A 226 -10.64 1.16 -10.15
C GLY A 226 -10.70 2.54 -9.55
N VAL A 227 -11.87 2.85 -9.02
CA VAL A 227 -12.12 4.07 -8.26
C VAL A 227 -12.97 3.74 -7.04
N GLY A 228 -12.74 4.45 -5.96
CA GLY A 228 -13.51 4.31 -4.73
C GLY A 228 -13.55 5.59 -3.95
N ALA A 229 -14.40 5.65 -2.94
CA ALA A 229 -14.53 6.80 -2.06
C ALA A 229 -14.68 6.36 -0.60
N SER A 230 -14.16 7.18 0.30
CA SER A 230 -14.27 7.04 1.75
C SER A 230 -14.56 8.38 2.41
N LEU A 231 -15.06 8.33 3.64
CA LEU A 231 -15.28 9.50 4.48
C LEU A 231 -14.34 9.42 5.67
N ALA A 232 -13.71 10.54 6.01
CA ALA A 232 -12.87 10.66 7.18
C ALA A 232 -13.43 11.69 8.17
N ALA A 233 -13.23 11.41 9.45
CA ALA A 233 -13.53 12.34 10.52
C ALA A 233 -12.41 12.30 11.56
N GLY A 234 -12.23 13.40 12.29
CA GLY A 234 -11.19 13.43 13.29
C GLY A 234 -11.39 14.50 14.36
N VAL A 235 -10.69 14.31 15.47
CA VAL A 235 -10.63 15.26 16.55
C VAL A 235 -9.22 15.33 17.12
N ILE A 236 -8.78 16.56 17.49
CA ILE A 236 -7.60 16.78 18.32
C ILE A 236 -8.05 17.61 19.51
N TYR A 237 -7.70 17.14 20.71
CA TYR A 237 -7.94 17.83 21.97
C TYR A 237 -6.61 18.26 22.58
N ARG A 238 -6.52 19.53 22.93
CA ARG A 238 -5.36 20.15 23.58
C ARG A 238 -5.71 20.58 25.02
N PRO A 239 -5.69 19.65 25.99
CA PRO A 239 -6.02 19.96 27.37
C PRO A 239 -5.03 20.94 28.02
N LEU A 240 -3.77 20.82 27.60
CA LEU A 240 -2.66 21.62 28.13
C LEU A 240 -1.82 22.15 26.94
N ARG A 241 -1.11 23.27 27.19
CA ARG A 241 -0.28 23.87 26.12
C ARG A 241 0.78 22.92 25.55
N TRP A 242 1.22 21.95 26.35
CA TRP A 242 2.25 21.01 26.02
C TRP A 242 1.72 19.61 25.59
N LEU A 243 0.40 19.35 25.73
CA LEU A 243 -0.20 18.04 25.45
C LEU A 243 -1.29 18.16 24.40
N ARG A 244 -1.24 17.29 23.38
CA ARG A 244 -2.30 17.08 22.39
C ARG A 244 -2.62 15.59 22.31
N ILE A 245 -3.89 15.27 22.19
CA ILE A 245 -4.41 13.92 21.98
C ILE A 245 -5.27 13.98 20.74
N GLY A 246 -5.00 13.11 19.79
CA GLY A 246 -5.69 13.08 18.51
C GLY A 246 -6.23 11.70 18.18
N THR A 247 -7.40 11.64 17.55
CA THR A 247 -7.95 10.45 16.95
C THR A 247 -8.61 10.79 15.62
N GLY A 248 -8.37 9.95 14.62
CA GLY A 248 -8.96 10.00 13.30
C GLY A 248 -9.58 8.65 12.95
N ILE A 249 -10.60 8.68 12.14
CA ILE A 249 -11.25 7.49 11.58
C ILE A 249 -11.57 7.75 10.11
N GLU A 250 -11.27 6.79 9.26
CA GLU A 250 -11.65 6.73 7.86
C GLU A 250 -12.50 5.49 7.64
N THR A 251 -13.69 5.68 7.05
CA THR A 251 -14.57 4.55 6.70
C THR A 251 -13.89 3.63 5.71
N PRO A 252 -14.33 2.37 5.59
CA PRO A 252 -13.96 1.55 4.46
C PRO A 252 -14.16 2.31 3.14
N THR A 253 -13.15 2.27 2.25
CA THR A 253 -13.33 2.78 0.89
C THR A 253 -14.22 1.82 0.13
N VAL A 254 -15.30 2.33 -0.44
CA VAL A 254 -16.24 1.58 -1.29
C VAL A 254 -16.02 1.97 -2.73
N GLY A 255 -15.90 1.00 -3.63
CA GLY A 255 -15.63 1.30 -5.02
C GLY A 255 -15.84 0.14 -5.97
N HIS A 256 -15.48 0.38 -7.22
CA HIS A 256 -15.48 -0.59 -8.31
C HIS A 256 -14.05 -0.84 -8.78
N LEU A 257 -13.73 -2.10 -9.02
CA LEU A 257 -12.44 -2.56 -9.51
C LEU A 257 -12.64 -3.43 -10.74
N ILE A 258 -12.06 -3.01 -11.84
CA ILE A 258 -11.99 -3.80 -13.07
C ILE A 258 -10.67 -4.57 -13.04
N THR A 259 -10.75 -5.88 -13.15
CA THR A 259 -9.59 -6.77 -13.22
C THR A 259 -9.56 -7.41 -14.60
N ALA A 260 -8.50 -7.20 -15.36
CA ALA A 260 -8.24 -7.87 -16.62
C ALA A 260 -7.06 -8.83 -16.45
N THR A 261 -7.24 -10.09 -16.85
CA THR A 261 -6.20 -11.12 -16.76
C THR A 261 -5.95 -11.73 -18.11
N SER A 262 -4.70 -12.01 -18.41
CA SER A 262 -4.28 -12.80 -19.57
C SER A 262 -3.10 -13.67 -19.18
N GLY A 263 -2.91 -14.80 -19.86
CA GLY A 263 -1.77 -15.67 -19.59
C GLY A 263 -1.49 -16.60 -20.76
N THR A 264 -0.30 -17.19 -20.73
CA THR A 264 0.14 -18.19 -21.68
C THR A 264 0.88 -19.29 -20.94
N LEU A 265 0.38 -20.49 -21.09
CA LEU A 265 1.03 -21.71 -20.63
C LEU A 265 1.81 -22.31 -21.79
N THR A 266 3.08 -22.66 -21.57
CA THR A 266 3.89 -23.35 -22.57
C THR A 266 4.51 -24.60 -21.96
N ALA A 267 4.35 -25.71 -22.64
CA ALA A 267 5.02 -26.97 -22.35
C ALA A 267 6.08 -27.25 -23.43
N HIS A 268 7.26 -27.65 -23.00
CA HIS A 268 8.35 -28.07 -23.85
C HIS A 268 8.75 -29.50 -23.49
N THR A 269 8.36 -30.46 -24.34
CA THR A 269 8.57 -31.89 -24.14
C THR A 269 9.45 -32.49 -25.26
N ASP A 270 9.68 -33.80 -25.21
CA ASP A 270 10.49 -34.56 -26.23
C ASP A 270 9.91 -34.53 -27.63
N SER A 271 8.61 -34.31 -27.78
CA SER A 271 7.94 -34.42 -29.07
C SER A 271 7.40 -33.09 -29.60
N VAL A 272 7.08 -32.13 -28.70
CA VAL A 272 6.35 -30.92 -29.11
C VAL A 272 6.65 -29.75 -28.17
N ARG A 273 6.73 -28.54 -28.72
CA ARG A 273 6.58 -27.30 -28.01
C ARG A 273 5.17 -26.79 -28.28
N MET A 274 4.34 -26.77 -27.23
CA MET A 274 2.97 -26.27 -27.32
C MET A 274 2.76 -25.12 -26.40
N SER A 275 1.99 -24.13 -26.86
CA SER A 275 1.57 -23.00 -26.07
C SER A 275 0.05 -22.89 -26.09
N TYR A 276 -0.54 -22.65 -24.93
CA TYR A 276 -1.95 -22.41 -24.75
C TYR A 276 -2.17 -21.04 -24.11
N ALA A 277 -2.97 -20.22 -24.73
CA ALA A 277 -3.39 -18.92 -24.22
C ALA A 277 -4.90 -18.95 -24.03
N PRO A 278 -5.40 -19.22 -22.81
CA PRO A 278 -6.82 -19.15 -22.54
C PRO A 278 -7.34 -17.74 -22.75
N GLU A 279 -8.64 -17.63 -23.07
CA GLU A 279 -9.26 -16.32 -23.21
C GLU A 279 -9.06 -15.49 -21.93
N GLY A 280 -8.60 -14.26 -22.09
CA GLY A 280 -8.43 -13.33 -21.00
C GLY A 280 -9.76 -13.06 -20.32
N SER A 281 -9.78 -12.95 -19.01
CA SER A 281 -10.97 -12.58 -18.26
C SER A 281 -10.98 -11.09 -17.95
N ASN A 282 -12.16 -10.46 -18.09
CA ASN A 282 -12.39 -9.10 -17.65
C ASN A 282 -13.55 -9.13 -16.65
N ARG A 283 -13.29 -8.65 -15.42
CA ARG A 283 -14.28 -8.68 -14.33
C ARG A 283 -14.42 -7.30 -13.73
N ASP A 284 -15.65 -6.89 -13.54
CA ASP A 284 -16.02 -5.72 -12.73
C ASP A 284 -16.53 -6.21 -11.37
N LYS A 285 -15.93 -5.72 -10.30
CA LYS A 285 -16.26 -6.11 -8.94
C LYS A 285 -16.37 -4.89 -8.03
N GLN A 286 -17.33 -4.94 -7.12
CA GLN A 286 -17.32 -4.04 -5.97
C GLN A 286 -16.23 -4.48 -5.00
N PHE A 287 -15.52 -3.52 -4.43
CA PHE A 287 -14.51 -3.79 -3.41
C PHE A 287 -14.67 -2.86 -2.22
N HIS A 288 -14.14 -3.31 -1.09
CA HIS A 288 -14.09 -2.56 0.15
C HIS A 288 -12.68 -2.61 0.70
N GLN A 289 -12.11 -1.46 1.07
CA GLN A 289 -10.85 -1.44 1.81
C GLN A 289 -11.11 -1.51 3.33
N PRO A 290 -10.08 -1.84 4.13
CA PRO A 290 -10.20 -1.80 5.58
C PRO A 290 -10.61 -0.42 6.10
N LEU A 291 -11.39 -0.41 7.19
CA LEU A 291 -11.52 0.77 8.05
C LEU A 291 -10.14 1.13 8.60
N HIS A 292 -9.80 2.41 8.58
CA HIS A 292 -8.58 2.93 9.19
C HIS A 292 -8.94 3.79 10.41
N SER A 293 -8.23 3.58 11.51
CA SER A 293 -8.34 4.42 12.71
C SER A 293 -6.95 4.76 13.20
N SER A 294 -6.69 6.04 13.46
CA SER A 294 -5.46 6.53 14.07
C SER A 294 -5.73 7.08 15.46
N SER A 295 -4.86 6.80 16.41
CA SER A 295 -4.87 7.38 17.76
C SER A 295 -3.46 7.82 18.10
N SER A 296 -3.31 9.04 18.62
CA SER A 296 -1.99 9.61 18.85
C SER A 296 -1.95 10.56 20.03
N VAL A 297 -0.75 10.70 20.58
CA VAL A 297 -0.43 11.68 21.60
C VAL A 297 0.83 12.45 21.19
N ALA A 298 0.82 13.76 21.38
CA ALA A 298 1.97 14.61 21.09
C ALA A 298 2.29 15.52 22.28
N PHE A 299 3.58 15.59 22.58
CA PHE A 299 4.14 16.40 23.65
C PHE A 299 4.95 17.54 23.05
N GLN A 300 4.54 18.78 23.31
CA GLN A 300 5.26 19.97 22.87
C GLN A 300 6.26 20.39 23.96
N ILE A 301 7.53 20.51 23.59
CA ILE A 301 8.62 20.88 24.48
C ILE A 301 8.92 22.38 24.28
N GLY A 302 8.06 23.22 24.85
CA GLY A 302 8.14 24.68 24.71
C GLY A 302 8.14 25.10 23.23
N ALA A 303 9.11 25.92 22.84
CA ALA A 303 9.36 26.35 21.46
C ALA A 303 10.40 25.47 20.75
N TYR A 304 10.98 24.49 21.44
CA TYR A 304 12.15 23.75 20.96
C TYR A 304 11.81 22.50 20.14
N GLY A 305 10.58 22.03 20.22
CA GLY A 305 10.19 20.85 19.43
C GLY A 305 8.98 20.10 19.97
N MET A 306 8.77 18.92 19.39
CA MET A 306 7.65 18.01 19.73
C MET A 306 8.10 16.56 19.68
N ILE A 307 7.46 15.73 20.49
CA ILE A 307 7.56 14.26 20.42
C ILE A 307 6.15 13.72 20.20
N ALA A 308 5.98 12.75 19.33
CA ALA A 308 4.68 12.13 19.08
C ALA A 308 4.79 10.62 19.04
N LEU A 309 3.72 9.98 19.53
CA LEU A 309 3.47 8.55 19.42
C LEU A 309 2.12 8.36 18.76
N GLN A 310 2.02 7.45 17.84
CA GLN A 310 0.80 7.17 17.08
C GLN A 310 0.63 5.66 16.91
N TYR A 311 -0.61 5.23 17.02
CA TYR A 311 -1.05 3.86 16.76
C TYR A 311 -2.13 3.91 15.70
N ASP A 312 -1.95 3.13 14.63
CA ASP A 312 -2.93 2.97 13.56
C ASP A 312 -3.43 1.53 13.54
N LEU A 313 -4.73 1.42 13.30
CA LEU A 313 -5.44 0.16 13.16
C LEU A 313 -6.14 0.14 11.80
N TYR A 314 -5.87 -0.88 11.00
CA TYR A 314 -6.59 -1.21 9.79
C TYR A 314 -7.41 -2.46 10.04
N TYR A 315 -8.71 -2.38 9.92
CA TYR A 315 -9.63 -3.46 10.26
C TYR A 315 -10.63 -3.73 9.13
N GLN A 316 -10.67 -4.97 8.70
CA GLN A 316 -11.67 -5.49 7.77
C GLN A 316 -12.30 -6.74 8.39
N PRO A 317 -13.63 -6.74 8.66
CA PRO A 317 -14.31 -7.86 9.32
C PRO A 317 -14.03 -9.17 8.60
N LYS A 318 -13.62 -10.21 9.36
CA LYS A 318 -13.32 -11.58 8.91
C LYS A 318 -12.17 -11.74 7.92
N GLU A 319 -11.58 -10.67 7.41
CA GLU A 319 -10.58 -10.74 6.35
C GLU A 319 -9.21 -10.29 6.81
N ALA A 320 -9.10 -9.16 7.52
CA ALA A 320 -7.79 -8.59 7.79
C ALA A 320 -7.71 -7.69 9.02
N LEU A 321 -6.57 -7.77 9.69
CA LEU A 321 -6.20 -6.90 10.79
C LEU A 321 -4.72 -6.54 10.67
N GLN A 322 -4.41 -5.24 10.67
CA GLN A 322 -3.04 -4.75 10.67
C GLN A 322 -2.88 -3.65 11.71
N HIS A 323 -1.74 -3.63 12.38
CA HIS A 323 -1.35 -2.64 13.36
C HIS A 323 -0.13 -1.87 12.88
N SER A 324 -0.09 -0.57 13.13
CA SER A 324 1.09 0.26 12.93
C SER A 324 1.41 1.06 14.18
N LEU A 325 2.66 1.07 14.58
CA LEU A 325 3.19 1.89 15.67
C LEU A 325 4.19 2.86 15.10
N ARG A 326 3.99 4.16 15.36
CA ARG A 326 4.84 5.22 14.83
C ARG A 326 5.30 6.13 15.97
N ALA A 327 6.55 6.52 15.92
CA ALA A 327 7.16 7.48 16.85
C ALA A 327 7.95 8.51 16.07
N GLY A 328 7.84 9.77 16.47
CA GLY A 328 8.55 10.86 15.81
C GLY A 328 8.96 11.94 16.80
N ILE A 329 10.08 12.57 16.50
CA ILE A 329 10.60 13.74 17.21
C ILE A 329 10.89 14.85 16.21
N GLU A 330 10.50 16.06 16.56
CA GLU A 330 10.84 17.30 15.85
C GLU A 330 11.58 18.22 16.80
N VAL A 331 12.73 18.72 16.37
CA VAL A 331 13.55 19.70 17.12
C VAL A 331 13.66 20.96 16.30
N ILE A 332 13.49 22.12 16.95
CA ILE A 332 13.57 23.45 16.38
C ILE A 332 14.83 24.13 16.96
N PRO A 333 16.03 23.95 16.36
CA PRO A 333 17.27 24.47 16.90
C PRO A 333 17.36 25.99 16.80
N ILE A 334 16.83 26.56 15.72
CA ILE A 334 16.69 28.00 15.48
C ILE A 334 15.35 28.32 14.84
N LEU A 335 14.90 29.56 14.96
CA LEU A 335 13.61 29.98 14.42
C LEU A 335 13.53 29.67 12.89
N GLY A 336 12.46 28.99 12.50
CA GLY A 336 12.20 28.58 11.14
C GLY A 336 12.88 27.29 10.69
N MET A 337 13.93 26.82 11.38
CA MET A 337 14.59 25.56 11.05
C MET A 337 14.05 24.42 11.92
N TYR A 338 13.83 23.26 11.35
CA TYR A 338 13.46 22.06 12.10
C TYR A 338 14.19 20.82 11.58
N ILE A 339 14.42 19.90 12.48
CA ILE A 339 15.05 18.61 12.24
C ILE A 339 14.13 17.56 12.81
N ASN A 340 13.82 16.54 12.01
CA ASN A 340 12.92 15.48 12.39
C ASN A 340 13.62 14.13 12.31
N ALA A 341 13.25 13.24 13.23
CA ALA A 341 13.59 11.83 13.15
C ALA A 341 12.36 11.00 13.53
N GLY A 342 12.20 9.84 12.91
CA GLY A 342 11.05 9.00 13.15
C GLY A 342 11.35 7.53 12.89
N TYR A 343 10.54 6.70 13.53
CA TYR A 343 10.53 5.26 13.34
C TYR A 343 9.08 4.77 13.28
N ALA A 344 8.81 3.82 12.37
CA ALA A 344 7.53 3.15 12.32
C ALA A 344 7.70 1.65 12.11
N PHE A 345 6.78 0.91 12.70
CA PHE A 345 6.64 -0.54 12.55
C PHE A 345 5.21 -0.85 12.11
N GLU A 346 5.08 -1.61 11.03
CA GLU A 346 3.81 -2.13 10.54
C GLU A 346 3.81 -3.65 10.68
N SER A 347 2.80 -4.18 11.37
CA SER A 347 2.61 -5.62 11.52
C SER A 347 2.20 -6.26 10.19
N PRO A 348 2.34 -7.58 10.05
CA PRO A 348 1.74 -8.30 8.94
C PRO A 348 0.25 -8.00 8.82
N PHE A 349 -0.24 -7.93 7.60
CA PHE A 349 -1.67 -7.98 7.32
C PHE A 349 -2.12 -9.41 7.61
N LYS A 350 -2.65 -9.66 8.79
CA LYS A 350 -3.04 -11.00 9.22
C LYS A 350 -4.32 -11.39 8.51
N GLN A 351 -4.21 -12.14 7.43
CA GLN A 351 -5.36 -12.80 6.82
C GLN A 351 -5.82 -13.95 7.72
N LEU A 352 -7.12 -14.02 7.97
CA LEU A 352 -7.70 -14.99 8.87
C LEU A 352 -7.91 -16.36 8.23
N ASN A 353 -7.73 -16.51 6.90
CA ASN A 353 -7.84 -17.77 6.16
C ASN A 353 -6.73 -17.90 5.12
N THR A 354 -6.00 -18.97 5.18
CA THR A 354 -4.60 -19.09 4.80
C THR A 354 -4.29 -19.90 3.57
N VAL A 355 -5.11 -20.31 2.72
CA VAL A 355 -4.71 -20.97 1.47
C VAL A 355 -5.58 -20.45 0.35
N VAL A 356 -4.93 -19.91 -0.67
CA VAL A 356 -5.58 -19.57 -1.94
C VAL A 356 -5.46 -20.79 -2.82
N PRO A 357 -6.49 -21.65 -2.92
CA PRO A 357 -6.46 -22.73 -3.87
C PRO A 357 -6.46 -22.17 -5.29
N MET A 358 -5.74 -22.83 -6.19
CA MET A 358 -5.84 -22.56 -7.62
C MET A 358 -7.31 -22.70 -8.06
N ASP A 359 -7.88 -21.67 -8.69
CA ASP A 359 -9.23 -21.73 -9.24
C ASP A 359 -9.23 -22.67 -10.45
N PRO A 360 -9.80 -23.88 -10.36
CA PRO A 360 -9.80 -24.82 -11.48
C PRO A 360 -10.60 -24.32 -12.69
N THR A 361 -11.40 -23.26 -12.53
CA THR A 361 -12.11 -22.60 -13.62
C THR A 361 -11.25 -21.56 -14.36
N PHE A 362 -9.99 -21.38 -13.94
CA PHE A 362 -9.02 -20.41 -14.54
C PHE A 362 -9.54 -19.00 -14.75
N ASN A 363 -10.35 -18.56 -13.84
CA ASN A 363 -10.77 -17.17 -13.80
C ASN A 363 -9.63 -16.21 -13.42
N ARG A 364 -8.52 -16.75 -12.90
CA ARG A 364 -7.27 -16.07 -12.64
C ARG A 364 -6.14 -16.98 -13.17
N GLN A 365 -5.31 -16.44 -14.04
CA GLN A 365 -4.26 -17.19 -14.72
C GLN A 365 -2.90 -17.09 -14.01
N ASP A 366 -2.76 -16.18 -13.07
CA ASP A 366 -1.57 -16.07 -12.25
C ASP A 366 -1.60 -17.13 -11.13
N THR A 367 -0.51 -17.84 -11.00
CA THR A 367 -0.36 -18.93 -10.02
C THR A 367 0.25 -18.45 -8.72
N TYR A 368 0.99 -17.33 -8.75
CA TYR A 368 1.69 -16.81 -7.59
C TYR A 368 0.75 -16.08 -6.62
N PHE A 369 1.11 -16.09 -5.36
CA PHE A 369 0.48 -15.25 -4.35
C PHE A 369 1.51 -14.78 -3.32
N MET A 370 1.21 -13.68 -2.65
CA MET A 370 2.16 -12.99 -1.79
C MET A 370 1.48 -12.42 -0.57
N TYR A 371 2.05 -12.70 0.61
CA TYR A 371 1.57 -12.15 1.88
C TYR A 371 2.58 -11.13 2.42
N PRO A 372 2.15 -9.91 2.72
CA PRO A 372 3.00 -8.96 3.42
C PRO A 372 3.26 -9.46 4.85
N ASN A 373 4.53 -9.46 5.24
CA ASN A 373 4.97 -9.64 6.60
C ASN A 373 5.07 -8.28 7.29
N HIS A 374 6.11 -8.03 8.04
CA HIS A 374 6.33 -6.77 8.72
C HIS A 374 7.11 -5.78 7.87
N THR A 375 6.87 -4.48 8.13
CA THR A 375 7.63 -3.39 7.53
C THR A 375 8.18 -2.48 8.62
N HIS A 376 9.44 -2.12 8.49
CA HIS A 376 10.12 -1.14 9.35
C HIS A 376 10.46 0.09 8.55
N TYR A 377 10.28 1.26 9.15
CA TYR A 377 10.68 2.55 8.59
C TYR A 377 11.60 3.27 9.57
N ALA A 378 12.67 3.85 9.06
CA ALA A 378 13.51 4.79 9.77
C ALA A 378 13.68 6.04 8.90
N SER A 379 13.40 7.22 9.45
CA SER A 379 13.34 8.45 8.68
C SER A 379 14.05 9.59 9.40
N PHE A 380 14.57 10.50 8.58
CA PHE A 380 15.18 11.75 9.01
C PHE A 380 14.78 12.87 8.05
N ALA A 381 14.55 14.08 8.56
CA ALA A 381 14.29 15.24 7.72
C ALA A 381 14.91 16.51 8.30
N ILE A 382 15.18 17.43 7.40
CA ILE A 382 15.56 18.81 7.71
C ILE A 382 14.69 19.76 6.89
N GLY A 383 14.31 20.87 7.48
CA GLY A 383 13.49 21.86 6.79
C GLY A 383 13.69 23.26 7.32
N TYR A 384 13.33 24.20 6.47
CA TYR A 384 13.28 25.62 6.81
C TYR A 384 11.92 26.18 6.39
N ARG A 385 11.30 26.91 7.30
CA ARG A 385 10.05 27.63 7.11
C ARG A 385 10.30 29.12 7.38
N GLY A 386 10.45 29.90 6.30
CA GLY A 386 10.52 31.35 6.35
C GLY A 386 9.14 31.98 6.45
N ASP A 387 9.04 33.29 6.14
CA ASP A 387 7.78 34.02 6.23
C ASP A 387 6.75 33.62 5.18
N HIS A 388 7.20 33.27 3.98
CA HIS A 388 6.34 32.90 2.85
C HIS A 388 6.72 31.58 2.19
N VAL A 389 7.94 31.12 2.35
CA VAL A 389 8.46 29.95 1.64
C VAL A 389 8.93 28.89 2.63
N MET A 390 8.64 27.66 2.30
CA MET A 390 9.07 26.48 3.05
C MET A 390 9.83 25.55 2.10
N VAL A 391 10.99 25.07 2.54
CA VAL A 391 11.80 24.08 1.84
C VAL A 391 12.17 22.98 2.81
N GLN A 392 11.95 21.73 2.40
CA GLN A 392 12.18 20.57 3.26
C GLN A 392 12.78 19.43 2.44
N ALA A 393 13.62 18.63 3.09
CA ALA A 393 14.14 17.40 2.53
C ALA A 393 14.09 16.28 3.57
N ALA A 394 13.74 15.07 3.16
CA ALA A 394 13.73 13.90 4.01
C ALA A 394 14.40 12.72 3.33
N TYR A 395 14.97 11.86 4.15
CA TYR A 395 15.40 10.53 3.78
C TYR A 395 14.65 9.49 4.61
N GLN A 396 14.14 8.47 3.94
CA GLN A 396 13.47 7.34 4.55
C GLN A 396 14.10 6.04 4.07
N TYR A 397 14.48 5.20 4.98
CA TYR A 397 14.79 3.81 4.76
C TYR A 397 13.61 2.97 5.19
N SER A 398 13.19 2.00 4.37
CA SER A 398 12.22 1.00 4.80
C SER A 398 12.65 -0.39 4.36
N ARG A 399 12.40 -1.36 5.25
CA ARG A 399 12.63 -2.77 5.00
C ARG A 399 11.30 -3.51 5.04
N ASN A 400 10.88 -3.98 3.87
CA ASN A 400 9.65 -4.74 3.69
C ASN A 400 10.00 -6.23 3.58
N SER A 401 9.30 -7.04 4.35
CA SER A 401 9.37 -8.50 4.26
C SER A 401 8.07 -9.04 3.69
N ARG A 402 8.14 -10.01 2.78
CA ARG A 402 6.98 -10.66 2.16
C ARG A 402 7.25 -12.14 1.96
N ASP A 403 6.22 -12.96 2.15
CA ASP A 403 6.26 -14.38 1.81
C ASP A 403 5.62 -14.57 0.44
N LEU A 404 6.45 -15.00 -0.52
CA LEU A 404 6.08 -15.21 -1.92
C LEU A 404 5.98 -16.69 -2.21
N TYR A 405 4.85 -17.11 -2.74
CA TYR A 405 4.56 -18.46 -3.21
C TYR A 405 4.47 -18.43 -4.73
N ALA A 406 5.22 -19.26 -5.42
CA ALA A 406 5.16 -19.31 -6.88
C ALA A 406 3.88 -19.98 -7.39
N HIS A 407 3.35 -20.95 -6.64
CA HIS A 407 2.02 -21.54 -6.84
C HIS A 407 1.57 -22.26 -5.56
N GLU A 408 0.34 -22.74 -5.56
CA GLU A 408 -0.22 -23.57 -4.48
C GLU A 408 0.62 -24.83 -4.24
N GLY A 409 0.71 -25.24 -2.97
CA GLY A 409 1.48 -26.43 -2.57
C GLY A 409 2.98 -26.19 -2.38
N MET A 410 3.51 -25.04 -2.77
CA MET A 410 4.90 -24.67 -2.49
C MET A 410 5.08 -24.05 -1.10
N LEU A 411 6.26 -24.22 -0.52
CA LEU A 411 6.69 -23.47 0.65
C LEU A 411 6.97 -22.00 0.26
N PRO A 412 6.70 -21.04 1.15
CA PRO A 412 6.97 -19.64 0.88
C PRO A 412 8.46 -19.36 0.80
N THR A 413 8.83 -18.47 -0.09
CA THR A 413 10.14 -17.81 -0.07
C THR A 413 10.00 -16.44 0.54
N THR A 414 10.63 -16.20 1.69
CA THR A 414 10.62 -14.87 2.31
C THR A 414 11.53 -13.94 1.55
N TYR A 415 10.95 -12.92 0.95
CA TYR A 415 11.64 -11.89 0.20
C TYR A 415 11.74 -10.60 1.01
N ASN A 416 12.97 -10.17 1.29
CA ASN A 416 13.26 -8.92 2.00
C ASN A 416 13.68 -7.86 0.99
N GLN A 417 13.03 -6.71 1.01
CA GLN A 417 13.33 -5.59 0.13
C GLN A 417 13.68 -4.34 0.93
N ASP A 418 14.88 -3.83 0.68
CA ASP A 418 15.33 -2.54 1.20
C ASP A 418 14.95 -1.44 0.23
N ILE A 419 14.26 -0.41 0.73
CA ILE A 419 13.77 0.72 -0.06
C ILE A 419 14.35 2.00 0.52
N HIS A 420 14.98 2.78 -0.32
CA HIS A 420 15.51 4.10 0.00
C HIS A 420 14.66 5.16 -0.70
N ARG A 421 14.19 6.14 0.05
CA ARG A 421 13.38 7.25 -0.48
C ARG A 421 13.96 8.58 -0.04
N VAL A 422 14.14 9.49 -0.99
CA VAL A 422 14.45 10.88 -0.75
C VAL A 422 13.24 11.72 -1.15
N VAL A 423 12.75 12.54 -0.25
CA VAL A 423 11.59 13.42 -0.47
C VAL A 423 12.04 14.86 -0.43
N VAL A 424 11.58 15.67 -1.37
CA VAL A 424 11.74 17.12 -1.37
C VAL A 424 10.37 17.77 -1.39
N THR A 425 10.17 18.75 -0.51
CA THR A 425 8.92 19.51 -0.40
C THR A 425 9.21 20.99 -0.53
N LEU A 426 8.43 21.63 -1.39
CA LEU A 426 8.36 23.08 -1.51
C LEU A 426 6.97 23.53 -1.09
N GLY A 427 6.91 24.59 -0.32
CA GLY A 427 5.64 25.18 0.11
C GLY A 427 5.68 26.70 0.06
N TRP A 428 4.50 27.28 -0.15
CA TRP A 428 4.25 28.70 -0.04
C TRP A 428 3.08 28.94 0.92
N HIS A 429 3.23 29.94 1.78
CA HIS A 429 2.17 30.34 2.72
C HIS A 429 2.09 31.87 2.83
N ASN A 430 0.86 32.33 3.04
CA ASN A 430 0.53 33.75 3.17
C ASN A 430 0.54 34.20 4.61
#